data_7c22984d0332a7e0a52e5a66202788f4
#
_entry.id   7c22984d0332a7e0a52e5a66202788f4
#
_cell.length_a   1.000
_cell.length_b   1.000
_cell.length_c   1.000
_cell.angle_alpha   90.00
_cell.angle_beta   90.00
_cell.angle_gamma   90.00
#
_symmetry.space_group_name_H-M   'P 1'
#
loop_
_entity.id
_entity.type
_entity.pdbx_description
1 polymer ?
#
loop_
_entity_poly.entity_id
_entity_poly.type
_entity_poly.pdbx_seq_one_letter_code
_entity_poly.pdbx_strand_id
1 'polypeptide(L)'
;MAEQTTHTLPLREEVPAKDKWHIEDIFSNDDAFTSALEACRTHIDALAAFKDHLGDSAEMLCTYLTEKEKVLVELDSLYCYAGHRSDEDTSNPHYQDLRGQVDFTGNHFYETTAFEDPELLSLPEDFIPEALKNYSELIPFTHYLENTLRMKSHTLSKEEEALMSLTMDLDSTPQSIFYMFNNADIRFESVTDRQGNEIGISHGRFVPLLESSDRDLRRKVFQSYYRSFDQYKNTVAAIFAANLKKELFYTKARHYASSMEAHLSQNNIPTAVYDQLIEAVHDALPEMYRYVRLRRKMLGVEELHMYDVYTPLVSGEHASIPFDEAMEIVSRGLAPLGESYIQLLNEGMHGGWIDRYENKGKRTGAYSGGDYAHHPFVLMNYHGTLDNVFTLAHEMGHSLHSWYANHTHHYVDASYSIFVAEIASTCNEALLMHDLLERCSDPHEKLWLLNHYLDMFKGTLFRQTMFAEFEKITHEKTAAGETLNAQSLCQIYGDLNALYFGPDMVNDPEISLEWARIPHFYMPFYVYQYATGFSAAIALSHRILTDGAPAVRDYIDFLKAGGSDYPINVLKKAGVDMTTKAPVASALSVFSSVLDETEAVITSLGL
;
A
#
# COMPACT_ATOMS: atom_id res chain seq x y z
N MET A 1 14.92 27.34 32.99
CA MET A 1 15.64 26.11 32.69
C MET A 1 14.64 25.00 32.97
N ALA A 2 13.90 24.58 31.96
CA ALA A 2 13.06 23.40 32.05
C ALA A 2 14.00 22.19 31.96
N GLU A 3 13.99 21.31 32.94
CA GLU A 3 14.64 20.02 32.89
C GLU A 3 14.11 19.28 31.65
N GLN A 4 14.95 19.10 30.63
CA GLN A 4 14.75 18.07 29.64
C GLN A 4 14.90 16.74 30.35
N THR A 5 13.80 16.17 30.82
CA THR A 5 13.72 14.75 31.14
C THR A 5 13.96 14.00 29.82
N THR A 6 15.16 13.50 29.62
CA THR A 6 15.44 12.49 28.60
C THR A 6 14.64 11.25 28.96
N HIS A 7 13.39 11.13 28.43
CA HIS A 7 12.65 9.88 28.47
C HIS A 7 13.40 8.91 27.54
N THR A 8 14.20 8.03 28.14
CA THR A 8 14.71 6.84 27.44
C THR A 8 13.53 5.92 27.16
N LEU A 9 13.42 5.44 25.92
CA LEU A 9 12.41 4.46 25.57
C LEU A 9 12.49 3.23 26.48
N PRO A 10 11.36 2.67 26.93
CA PRO A 10 11.34 1.45 27.75
C PRO A 10 11.94 0.27 26.97
N LEU A 11 12.50 -0.69 27.68
CA LEU A 11 12.82 -2.00 27.11
C LEU A 11 11.54 -2.79 26.86
N ARG A 12 11.58 -3.77 25.96
CA ARG A 12 10.39 -4.60 25.64
C ARG A 12 9.77 -5.27 26.88
N GLU A 13 10.59 -5.76 27.81
CA GLU A 13 10.13 -6.37 29.06
C GLU A 13 9.45 -5.38 30.02
N GLU A 14 9.76 -4.10 29.91
CA GLU A 14 9.19 -3.04 30.76
C GLU A 14 7.83 -2.55 30.26
N VAL A 15 7.45 -2.86 29.01
CA VAL A 15 6.13 -2.50 28.45
C VAL A 15 5.05 -3.31 29.18
N PRO A 16 3.97 -2.65 29.68
CA PRO A 16 2.86 -3.35 30.33
C PRO A 16 2.19 -4.39 29.42
N ALA A 17 1.79 -5.53 29.97
CA ALA A 17 1.14 -6.59 29.20
C ALA A 17 -0.11 -6.13 28.44
N LYS A 18 -0.91 -5.22 29.02
CA LYS A 18 -2.12 -4.65 28.39
C LYS A 18 -1.84 -3.81 27.12
N ASP A 19 -0.60 -3.40 26.93
CA ASP A 19 -0.17 -2.56 25.82
C ASP A 19 0.61 -3.35 24.77
N LYS A 20 0.71 -4.68 24.94
CA LYS A 20 1.33 -5.63 24.03
C LYS A 20 0.27 -6.44 23.27
N TRP A 21 0.60 -6.86 22.07
CA TRP A 21 -0.15 -7.90 21.38
C TRP A 21 0.10 -9.28 22.00
N HIS A 22 -0.85 -10.21 21.79
CA HIS A 22 -0.80 -11.57 22.37
C HIS A 22 -0.20 -12.56 21.37
N ILE A 23 1.06 -12.42 21.03
CA ILE A 23 1.76 -13.28 20.05
C ILE A 23 1.82 -14.75 20.51
N GLU A 24 1.67 -14.99 21.82
CA GLU A 24 1.58 -16.32 22.42
C GLU A 24 0.34 -17.11 22.00
N ASP A 25 -0.64 -16.46 21.36
CA ASP A 25 -1.82 -17.12 20.80
C ASP A 25 -1.46 -17.94 19.55
N ILE A 26 -0.35 -17.61 18.84
CA ILE A 26 0.17 -18.39 17.70
C ILE A 26 0.96 -19.59 18.22
N PHE A 27 2.01 -19.33 18.98
CA PHE A 27 2.82 -20.36 19.67
C PHE A 27 3.09 -19.91 21.10
N SER A 28 2.80 -20.77 22.05
CA SER A 28 2.91 -20.46 23.49
C SER A 28 4.33 -20.07 23.93
N ASN A 29 5.34 -20.44 23.18
CA ASN A 29 6.76 -20.14 23.39
C ASN A 29 7.61 -20.59 22.19
N ASP A 30 8.92 -20.26 22.21
CA ASP A 30 9.86 -20.59 21.15
C ASP A 30 10.13 -22.10 20.99
N ASP A 31 9.93 -22.92 22.02
CA ASP A 31 10.04 -24.38 21.93
C ASP A 31 8.87 -24.97 21.11
N ALA A 32 7.66 -24.45 21.31
CA ALA A 32 6.50 -24.84 20.52
C ALA A 32 6.66 -24.42 19.06
N PHE A 33 7.17 -23.22 18.79
CA PHE A 33 7.52 -22.75 17.46
C PHE A 33 8.56 -23.67 16.78
N THR A 34 9.66 -24.02 17.49
CA THR A 34 10.72 -24.88 16.96
C THR A 34 10.18 -26.25 16.58
N SER A 35 9.32 -26.83 17.43
CA SER A 35 8.69 -28.11 17.14
C SER A 35 7.77 -28.07 15.92
N ALA A 36 7.01 -26.98 15.75
CA ALA A 36 6.16 -26.77 14.59
C ALA A 36 6.99 -26.58 13.30
N LEU A 37 8.12 -25.87 13.37
CA LEU A 37 9.02 -25.66 12.25
C LEU A 37 9.61 -27.00 11.74
N GLU A 38 10.02 -27.89 12.65
CA GLU A 38 10.53 -29.22 12.29
C GLU A 38 9.44 -30.11 11.65
N ALA A 39 8.21 -30.04 12.17
CA ALA A 39 7.08 -30.75 11.59
C ALA A 39 6.74 -30.24 10.19
N CYS A 40 6.67 -28.91 10.01
CA CYS A 40 6.40 -28.27 8.72
C CYS A 40 7.44 -28.69 7.65
N ARG A 41 8.74 -28.74 7.97
CA ARG A 41 9.78 -29.23 7.05
C ARG A 41 9.51 -30.67 6.59
N THR A 42 9.06 -31.52 7.49
CA THR A 42 8.70 -32.91 7.16
C THR A 42 7.49 -32.97 6.22
N HIS A 43 6.50 -32.10 6.45
CA HIS A 43 5.31 -32.01 5.59
C HIS A 43 5.66 -31.45 4.21
N ILE A 44 6.58 -30.48 4.12
CA ILE A 44 7.10 -29.96 2.85
C ILE A 44 7.76 -31.10 2.04
N ASP A 45 8.64 -31.88 2.68
CA ASP A 45 9.32 -33.02 2.01
C ASP A 45 8.31 -34.03 1.45
N ALA A 46 7.19 -34.24 2.13
CA ALA A 46 6.15 -35.16 1.67
C ALA A 46 5.47 -34.71 0.38
N LEU A 47 5.39 -33.39 0.09
CA LEU A 47 4.82 -32.86 -1.14
C LEU A 47 5.57 -33.29 -2.41
N ALA A 48 6.87 -33.60 -2.30
CA ALA A 48 7.67 -34.07 -3.43
C ALA A 48 7.14 -35.38 -4.04
N ALA A 49 6.39 -36.19 -3.27
CA ALA A 49 5.82 -37.44 -3.75
C ALA A 49 4.70 -37.27 -4.80
N PHE A 50 4.14 -36.07 -4.92
CA PHE A 50 3.08 -35.76 -5.88
C PHE A 50 3.60 -35.37 -7.27
N LYS A 51 4.91 -35.11 -7.38
CA LYS A 51 5.53 -34.73 -8.65
C LYS A 51 5.31 -35.82 -9.72
N ASP A 52 4.92 -35.39 -10.92
CA ASP A 52 4.58 -36.20 -12.08
C ASP A 52 3.28 -37.05 -11.89
N HIS A 53 2.45 -36.72 -10.88
CA HIS A 53 1.21 -37.44 -10.55
C HIS A 53 -0.04 -36.55 -10.51
N LEU A 54 0.06 -35.23 -10.70
CA LEU A 54 -1.08 -34.31 -10.61
C LEU A 54 -2.17 -34.61 -11.66
N GLY A 55 -1.78 -35.18 -12.79
CA GLY A 55 -2.68 -35.59 -13.88
C GLY A 55 -3.23 -37.00 -13.77
N ASP A 56 -2.88 -37.80 -12.75
CA ASP A 56 -3.33 -39.19 -12.65
C ASP A 56 -4.85 -39.30 -12.41
N SER A 57 -5.41 -38.38 -11.61
CA SER A 57 -6.86 -38.28 -11.37
C SER A 57 -7.24 -36.96 -10.70
N ALA A 58 -8.52 -36.58 -10.75
CA ALA A 58 -9.07 -35.43 -10.00
C ALA A 58 -8.87 -35.59 -8.49
N GLU A 59 -8.95 -36.83 -7.96
CA GLU A 59 -8.70 -37.15 -6.55
C GLU A 59 -7.24 -36.89 -6.17
N MET A 60 -6.27 -37.27 -7.02
CA MET A 60 -4.85 -37.02 -6.79
C MET A 60 -4.53 -35.53 -6.77
N LEU A 61 -5.05 -34.76 -7.73
CA LEU A 61 -4.92 -33.32 -7.77
C LEU A 61 -5.51 -32.65 -6.50
N CYS A 62 -6.71 -33.05 -6.11
CA CYS A 62 -7.36 -32.55 -4.90
C CYS A 62 -6.54 -32.86 -3.63
N THR A 63 -6.02 -34.09 -3.53
CA THR A 63 -5.18 -34.49 -2.41
C THR A 63 -3.93 -33.63 -2.31
N TYR A 64 -3.23 -33.42 -3.43
CA TYR A 64 -2.06 -32.55 -3.48
C TYR A 64 -2.39 -31.12 -3.03
N LEU A 65 -3.42 -30.50 -3.61
CA LEU A 65 -3.79 -29.12 -3.28
C LEU A 65 -4.18 -28.98 -1.80
N THR A 66 -4.88 -29.98 -1.25
CA THR A 66 -5.27 -29.99 0.16
C THR A 66 -4.06 -30.14 1.11
N GLU A 67 -3.10 -31.03 0.78
CA GLU A 67 -1.89 -31.19 1.58
C GLU A 67 -0.98 -29.95 1.47
N LYS A 68 -0.86 -29.37 0.28
CA LYS A 68 -0.15 -28.10 0.06
C LYS A 68 -0.76 -26.96 0.88
N GLU A 69 -2.09 -26.85 0.90
CA GLU A 69 -2.80 -25.82 1.70
C GLU A 69 -2.48 -25.95 3.19
N LYS A 70 -2.47 -27.16 3.75
CA LYS A 70 -2.09 -27.39 5.15
C LYS A 70 -0.67 -26.91 5.45
N VAL A 71 0.28 -27.21 4.57
CA VAL A 71 1.67 -26.75 4.72
C VAL A 71 1.77 -25.23 4.64
N LEU A 72 0.99 -24.61 3.76
CA LEU A 72 0.96 -23.15 3.64
C LEU A 72 0.40 -22.48 4.91
N VAL A 73 -0.65 -23.04 5.53
CA VAL A 73 -1.18 -22.55 6.81
C VAL A 73 -0.14 -22.68 7.94
N GLU A 74 0.59 -23.79 7.99
CA GLU A 74 1.69 -23.97 8.96
C GLU A 74 2.80 -22.93 8.76
N LEU A 75 3.24 -22.72 7.50
CA LEU A 75 4.25 -21.73 7.15
C LEU A 75 3.80 -20.31 7.50
N ASP A 76 2.55 -19.98 7.24
CA ASP A 76 1.96 -18.67 7.53
C ASP A 76 2.06 -18.34 9.03
N SER A 77 1.68 -19.29 9.89
CA SER A 77 1.79 -19.14 11.35
C SER A 77 3.26 -19.01 11.81
N LEU A 78 4.18 -19.74 11.19
CA LEU A 78 5.62 -19.65 11.48
C LEU A 78 6.18 -18.27 11.07
N TYR A 79 5.83 -17.79 9.88
CA TYR A 79 6.21 -16.44 9.40
C TYR A 79 5.65 -15.35 10.31
N CYS A 80 4.37 -15.48 10.69
CA CYS A 80 3.69 -14.53 11.55
C CYS A 80 4.40 -14.41 12.91
N TYR A 81 4.62 -15.53 13.59
CA TYR A 81 5.29 -15.55 14.91
C TYR A 81 6.71 -14.97 14.83
N ALA A 82 7.56 -15.52 13.97
CA ALA A 82 8.95 -15.09 13.87
C ALA A 82 9.10 -13.62 13.43
N GLY A 83 8.23 -13.17 12.51
CA GLY A 83 8.20 -11.79 12.05
C GLY A 83 7.81 -10.83 13.16
N HIS A 84 6.70 -11.09 13.84
CA HIS A 84 6.21 -10.21 14.92
C HIS A 84 7.14 -10.18 16.13
N ARG A 85 7.74 -11.32 16.50
CA ARG A 85 8.80 -11.35 17.54
C ARG A 85 10.02 -10.53 17.16
N SER A 86 10.44 -10.59 15.89
CA SER A 86 11.54 -9.77 15.40
C SER A 86 11.18 -8.27 15.40
N ASP A 87 9.93 -7.90 15.13
CA ASP A 87 9.49 -6.52 15.07
C ASP A 87 9.29 -5.87 16.47
N GLU A 88 9.12 -6.68 17.54
CA GLU A 88 9.13 -6.22 18.93
C GLU A 88 10.49 -5.63 19.36
N ASP A 89 11.59 -6.20 18.85
CA ASP A 89 12.96 -5.72 19.03
C ASP A 89 13.82 -6.22 17.86
N THR A 90 13.98 -5.38 16.85
CA THR A 90 14.73 -5.70 15.64
C THR A 90 16.22 -5.95 15.87
N SER A 91 16.74 -5.59 17.06
CA SER A 91 18.13 -5.84 17.46
C SER A 91 18.35 -7.20 18.12
N ASN A 92 17.28 -7.93 18.44
CA ASN A 92 17.37 -9.23 19.13
C ASN A 92 17.88 -10.32 18.18
N PRO A 93 19.12 -10.86 18.40
CA PRO A 93 19.70 -11.84 17.47
C PRO A 93 18.97 -13.17 17.48
N HIS A 94 18.28 -13.55 18.56
CA HIS A 94 17.52 -14.79 18.65
C HIS A 94 16.32 -14.75 17.68
N TYR A 95 15.56 -13.65 17.65
CA TYR A 95 14.40 -13.52 16.76
C TYR A 95 14.80 -13.28 15.29
N GLN A 96 15.96 -12.65 15.08
CA GLN A 96 16.56 -12.60 13.72
C GLN A 96 16.90 -14.01 13.20
N ASP A 97 17.41 -14.89 14.08
CA ASP A 97 17.72 -16.28 13.72
C ASP A 97 16.44 -17.10 13.43
N LEU A 98 15.41 -16.99 14.27
CA LEU A 98 14.11 -17.66 14.02
C LEU A 98 13.53 -17.25 12.68
N ARG A 99 13.55 -15.96 12.35
CA ARG A 99 13.09 -15.44 11.05
C ARG A 99 13.90 -16.04 9.90
N GLY A 100 15.23 -16.06 10.02
CA GLY A 100 16.09 -16.68 9.01
C GLY A 100 15.82 -18.17 8.80
N GLN A 101 15.45 -18.89 9.85
CA GLN A 101 15.08 -20.31 9.75
C GLN A 101 13.75 -20.51 9.01
N VAL A 102 12.75 -19.62 9.24
CA VAL A 102 11.48 -19.66 8.50
C VAL A 102 11.70 -19.29 7.03
N ASP A 103 12.49 -18.24 6.73
CA ASP A 103 12.83 -17.85 5.36
C ASP A 103 13.49 -19.03 4.59
N PHE A 104 14.42 -19.73 5.23
CA PHE A 104 15.03 -20.92 4.66
C PHE A 104 14.01 -22.04 4.39
N THR A 105 13.06 -22.24 5.33
CA THR A 105 12.01 -23.25 5.20
C THR A 105 11.01 -22.90 4.10
N GLY A 106 10.65 -21.62 3.96
CA GLY A 106 9.83 -21.13 2.86
C GLY A 106 10.49 -21.32 1.48
N ASN A 107 11.79 -21.03 1.38
CA ASN A 107 12.55 -21.31 0.15
C ASN A 107 12.54 -22.81 -0.20
N HIS A 108 12.69 -23.68 0.79
CA HIS A 108 12.60 -25.12 0.59
C HIS A 108 11.19 -25.55 0.10
N PHE A 109 10.13 -24.94 0.61
CA PHE A 109 8.77 -25.16 0.11
C PHE A 109 8.63 -24.79 -1.37
N TYR A 110 9.11 -23.61 -1.79
CA TYR A 110 9.05 -23.19 -3.18
C TYR A 110 9.88 -24.08 -4.10
N GLU A 111 11.05 -24.52 -3.67
CA GLU A 111 11.89 -25.48 -4.43
C GLU A 111 11.16 -26.82 -4.59
N THR A 112 10.56 -27.34 -3.51
CA THR A 112 9.88 -28.63 -3.49
C THR A 112 8.63 -28.64 -4.38
N THR A 113 7.89 -27.52 -4.43
CA THR A 113 6.63 -27.39 -5.18
C THR A 113 6.79 -26.78 -6.58
N ALA A 114 8.02 -26.47 -7.00
CA ALA A 114 8.31 -25.82 -8.30
C ALA A 114 7.83 -26.63 -9.54
N PHE A 115 7.46 -27.89 -9.36
CA PHE A 115 6.92 -28.73 -10.43
C PHE A 115 5.44 -28.44 -10.75
N GLU A 116 4.71 -27.79 -9.84
CA GLU A 116 3.26 -27.66 -9.90
C GLU A 116 2.77 -26.95 -11.16
N ASP A 117 3.14 -25.68 -11.36
CA ASP A 117 2.68 -24.90 -12.51
C ASP A 117 3.06 -25.55 -13.86
N PRO A 118 4.32 -25.97 -14.08
CA PRO A 118 4.68 -26.69 -15.29
C PRO A 118 3.87 -27.97 -15.52
N GLU A 119 3.57 -28.73 -14.47
CA GLU A 119 2.80 -29.94 -14.59
C GLU A 119 1.33 -29.66 -14.89
N LEU A 120 0.68 -28.75 -14.14
CA LEU A 120 -0.70 -28.33 -14.39
C LEU A 120 -0.92 -27.79 -15.81
N LEU A 121 0.01 -26.96 -16.30
CA LEU A 121 -0.08 -26.37 -17.65
C LEU A 121 0.23 -27.37 -18.77
N SER A 122 0.87 -28.49 -18.47
CA SER A 122 1.15 -29.59 -19.42
C SER A 122 -0.03 -30.57 -19.57
N LEU A 123 -1.01 -30.53 -18.65
CA LEU A 123 -2.16 -31.43 -18.70
C LEU A 123 -3.03 -31.18 -19.95
N PRO A 124 -3.80 -32.19 -20.39
CA PRO A 124 -4.80 -32.01 -21.44
C PRO A 124 -5.74 -30.86 -21.13
N GLU A 125 -6.13 -30.07 -22.13
CA GLU A 125 -6.93 -28.83 -21.94
C GLU A 125 -8.28 -29.07 -21.24
N ASP A 126 -8.85 -30.26 -21.37
CA ASP A 126 -10.11 -30.67 -20.77
C ASP A 126 -9.97 -31.29 -19.37
N PHE A 127 -8.73 -31.63 -18.92
CA PHE A 127 -8.53 -32.32 -17.65
C PHE A 127 -9.05 -31.52 -16.44
N ILE A 128 -8.56 -30.29 -16.26
CA ILE A 128 -8.97 -29.45 -15.12
C ILE A 128 -10.46 -29.07 -15.18
N PRO A 129 -11.03 -28.61 -16.33
CA PRO A 129 -12.46 -28.37 -16.45
C PRO A 129 -13.33 -29.60 -16.13
N GLU A 130 -12.96 -30.79 -16.60
CA GLU A 130 -13.69 -32.02 -16.28
C GLU A 130 -13.50 -32.46 -14.81
N ALA A 131 -12.31 -32.27 -14.24
CA ALA A 131 -12.06 -32.53 -12.82
C ALA A 131 -12.93 -31.64 -11.92
N LEU A 132 -12.95 -30.32 -12.16
CA LEU A 132 -13.80 -29.36 -11.43
C LEU A 132 -15.29 -29.67 -11.54
N LYS A 133 -15.75 -30.15 -12.70
CA LYS A 133 -17.14 -30.51 -12.94
C LYS A 133 -17.56 -31.80 -12.24
N ASN A 134 -16.67 -32.79 -12.16
CA ASN A 134 -16.99 -34.14 -11.74
C ASN A 134 -16.53 -34.48 -10.32
N TYR A 135 -15.71 -33.66 -9.68
CA TYR A 135 -15.13 -33.88 -8.36
C TYR A 135 -15.36 -32.66 -7.45
N SER A 136 -16.38 -32.73 -6.59
CA SER A 136 -16.88 -31.62 -5.80
C SER A 136 -15.87 -31.05 -4.80
N GLU A 137 -14.94 -31.88 -4.33
CA GLU A 137 -13.89 -31.49 -3.37
C GLU A 137 -12.85 -30.53 -3.98
N LEU A 138 -12.79 -30.41 -5.32
CA LEU A 138 -11.96 -29.40 -6.00
C LEU A 138 -12.63 -28.02 -6.10
N ILE A 139 -13.90 -27.88 -5.77
CA ILE A 139 -14.62 -26.59 -5.88
C ILE A 139 -13.89 -25.45 -5.14
N PRO A 140 -13.33 -25.63 -3.94
CA PRO A 140 -12.59 -24.58 -3.25
C PRO A 140 -11.36 -24.06 -4.02
N PHE A 141 -10.81 -24.85 -4.93
CA PHE A 141 -9.63 -24.50 -5.73
C PHE A 141 -9.98 -24.00 -7.13
N THR A 142 -11.27 -23.75 -7.43
CA THR A 142 -11.74 -23.37 -8.77
C THR A 142 -11.03 -22.11 -9.27
N HIS A 143 -11.06 -21.02 -8.50
CA HIS A 143 -10.46 -19.75 -8.90
C HIS A 143 -8.95 -19.86 -9.10
N TYR A 144 -8.26 -20.55 -8.20
CA TYR A 144 -6.84 -20.83 -8.30
C TYR A 144 -6.47 -21.56 -9.60
N LEU A 145 -7.16 -22.67 -9.90
CA LEU A 145 -6.91 -23.49 -11.09
C LEU A 145 -7.26 -22.76 -12.39
N GLU A 146 -8.38 -22.04 -12.43
CA GLU A 146 -8.78 -21.24 -13.59
C GLU A 146 -7.78 -20.09 -13.85
N ASN A 147 -7.28 -19.43 -12.80
CA ASN A 147 -6.27 -18.39 -12.93
C ASN A 147 -4.93 -18.95 -13.42
N THR A 148 -4.50 -20.12 -12.95
CA THR A 148 -3.31 -20.81 -13.46
C THR A 148 -3.46 -21.12 -14.95
N LEU A 149 -4.59 -21.65 -15.39
CA LEU A 149 -4.87 -21.91 -16.81
C LEU A 149 -4.87 -20.63 -17.65
N ARG A 150 -5.40 -19.53 -17.12
CA ARG A 150 -5.42 -18.23 -17.81
C ARG A 150 -4.01 -17.74 -18.16
N MET A 151 -3.02 -18.01 -17.30
CA MET A 151 -1.64 -17.60 -17.50
C MET A 151 -0.88 -18.46 -18.54
N LYS A 152 -1.47 -19.55 -19.03
CA LYS A 152 -0.85 -20.47 -20.01
C LYS A 152 -0.34 -19.78 -21.27
N SER A 153 -1.04 -18.79 -21.80
CA SER A 153 -0.61 -18.03 -23.00
C SER A 153 0.66 -17.20 -22.79
N HIS A 154 1.05 -16.96 -21.54
CA HIS A 154 2.21 -16.18 -21.14
C HIS A 154 3.30 -17.02 -20.46
N THR A 155 3.10 -18.35 -20.41
CA THR A 155 4.08 -19.30 -19.94
C THR A 155 4.87 -19.85 -21.14
N LEU A 156 6.18 -19.87 -21.01
CA LEU A 156 7.10 -20.30 -22.07
C LEU A 156 7.31 -21.82 -22.03
N SER A 157 8.04 -22.35 -23.02
CA SER A 157 8.48 -23.74 -22.98
C SER A 157 9.40 -24.01 -21.78
N LYS A 158 9.52 -25.25 -21.37
CA LYS A 158 10.37 -25.65 -20.22
C LYS A 158 11.82 -25.18 -20.37
N GLU A 159 12.36 -25.24 -21.57
CA GLU A 159 13.71 -24.80 -21.90
C GLU A 159 13.85 -23.28 -21.84
N GLU A 160 12.85 -22.57 -22.31
CA GLU A 160 12.80 -21.10 -22.25
C GLU A 160 12.59 -20.60 -20.81
N GLU A 161 11.70 -21.23 -20.02
CA GLU A 161 11.54 -20.89 -18.59
C GLU A 161 12.84 -21.14 -17.81
N ALA A 162 13.55 -22.24 -18.08
CA ALA A 162 14.85 -22.47 -17.49
C ALA A 162 15.88 -21.40 -17.87
N LEU A 163 15.84 -20.88 -19.10
CA LEU A 163 16.68 -19.76 -19.51
C LEU A 163 16.25 -18.46 -18.82
N MET A 164 14.94 -18.20 -18.72
CA MET A 164 14.39 -17.00 -18.05
C MET A 164 14.73 -16.98 -16.56
N SER A 165 14.74 -18.14 -15.89
CA SER A 165 15.12 -18.22 -14.47
C SER A 165 16.56 -17.76 -14.22
N LEU A 166 17.48 -17.96 -15.18
CA LEU A 166 18.86 -17.45 -15.09
C LEU A 166 18.96 -15.92 -15.16
N THR A 167 17.90 -15.24 -15.62
CA THR A 167 17.87 -13.76 -15.69
C THR A 167 17.32 -13.12 -14.42
N MET A 168 16.82 -13.89 -13.44
CA MET A 168 16.19 -13.35 -12.22
C MET A 168 17.13 -12.45 -11.42
N ASP A 169 18.41 -12.81 -11.30
CA ASP A 169 19.41 -11.96 -10.62
C ASP A 169 19.65 -10.63 -11.36
N LEU A 170 19.45 -10.62 -12.68
CA LEU A 170 19.58 -9.40 -13.48
C LEU A 170 18.32 -8.51 -13.36
N ASP A 171 17.18 -9.12 -13.05
CA ASP A 171 15.90 -8.42 -12.95
C ASP A 171 15.93 -7.35 -11.86
N SER A 172 16.41 -7.68 -10.66
CA SER A 172 16.50 -6.76 -9.52
C SER A 172 17.63 -5.72 -9.62
N THR A 173 18.56 -5.88 -10.58
CA THR A 173 19.80 -5.08 -10.64
C THR A 173 19.54 -3.56 -10.77
N PRO A 174 18.68 -3.03 -11.67
CA PRO A 174 18.44 -1.60 -11.75
C PRO A 174 17.88 -1.03 -10.44
N GLN A 175 16.95 -1.73 -9.81
CA GLN A 175 16.36 -1.33 -8.52
C GLN A 175 17.40 -1.34 -7.40
N SER A 176 18.24 -2.37 -7.33
CA SER A 176 19.31 -2.49 -6.33
C SER A 176 20.34 -1.36 -6.47
N ILE A 177 20.75 -1.03 -7.70
CA ILE A 177 21.68 0.09 -7.95
C ILE A 177 21.04 1.42 -7.52
N PHE A 178 19.75 1.63 -7.86
CA PHE A 178 19.01 2.81 -7.43
C PHE A 178 18.96 2.91 -5.90
N TYR A 179 18.66 1.82 -5.19
CA TYR A 179 18.61 1.83 -3.73
C TYR A 179 19.97 2.11 -3.09
N MET A 180 21.07 1.56 -3.63
CA MET A 180 22.41 1.89 -3.14
C MET A 180 22.70 3.38 -3.33
N PHE A 181 22.45 3.93 -4.53
CA PHE A 181 22.60 5.33 -4.80
C PHE A 181 21.74 6.19 -3.85
N ASN A 182 20.42 5.90 -3.80
CA ASN A 182 19.46 6.75 -3.09
C ASN A 182 19.60 6.68 -1.57
N ASN A 183 19.93 5.51 -1.00
CA ASN A 183 19.94 5.33 0.44
C ASN A 183 21.34 5.41 1.06
N ALA A 184 22.39 5.07 0.29
CA ALA A 184 23.74 4.99 0.82
C ALA A 184 24.69 6.08 0.30
N ASP A 185 24.64 6.44 -0.99
CA ASP A 185 25.67 7.26 -1.63
C ASP A 185 25.32 8.73 -1.73
N ILE A 186 24.04 9.08 -2.02
CA ILE A 186 23.63 10.48 -2.16
C ILE A 186 23.87 11.27 -0.88
N ARG A 187 24.38 12.49 -1.03
CA ARG A 187 24.60 13.42 0.09
C ARG A 187 23.87 14.72 -0.19
N PHE A 188 23.27 15.27 0.85
CA PHE A 188 22.56 16.54 0.81
C PHE A 188 23.37 17.59 1.56
N GLU A 189 23.58 18.74 0.93
CA GLU A 189 24.21 19.88 1.59
C GLU A 189 23.25 20.45 2.63
N SER A 190 23.74 20.74 3.82
CA SER A 190 22.98 21.45 4.86
C SER A 190 22.65 22.88 4.43
N VAL A 191 21.61 23.43 5.00
CA VAL A 191 21.18 24.82 4.79
C VAL A 191 21.16 25.58 6.12
N THR A 192 21.14 26.89 6.06
CA THR A 192 21.11 27.73 7.27
C THR A 192 19.72 28.36 7.42
N ASP A 193 19.14 28.22 8.62
CA ASP A 193 17.88 28.88 9.00
C ASP A 193 18.09 30.40 9.26
N ARG A 194 16.99 31.11 9.58
CA ARG A 194 17.03 32.54 9.88
C ARG A 194 17.81 32.87 11.16
N GLN A 195 17.95 31.93 12.07
CA GLN A 195 18.68 32.08 13.32
C GLN A 195 20.21 31.82 13.15
N GLY A 196 20.63 31.35 11.97
CA GLY A 196 22.02 30.99 11.68
C GLY A 196 22.35 29.53 12.06
N ASN A 197 21.37 28.70 12.42
CA ASN A 197 21.62 27.31 12.72
C ASN A 197 21.76 26.50 11.43
N GLU A 198 22.68 25.54 11.43
CA GLU A 198 22.88 24.60 10.35
C GLU A 198 21.82 23.48 10.42
N ILE A 199 21.07 23.30 9.34
CA ILE A 199 19.99 22.32 9.22
C ILE A 199 20.41 21.24 8.23
N GLY A 200 20.62 20.02 8.70
CA GLY A 200 20.92 18.85 7.88
C GLY A 200 19.67 18.36 7.13
N ILE A 201 19.85 17.97 5.87
CA ILE A 201 18.80 17.44 4.99
C ILE A 201 19.00 15.95 4.82
N SER A 202 17.90 15.20 4.77
CA SER A 202 17.84 13.79 4.42
C SER A 202 16.48 13.46 3.77
N HIS A 203 16.32 12.27 3.20
CA HIS A 203 15.04 11.85 2.65
C HIS A 203 13.91 11.96 3.69
N GLY A 204 14.11 11.43 4.90
CA GLY A 204 13.09 11.45 5.96
C GLY A 204 12.81 12.84 6.52
N ARG A 205 13.75 13.79 6.39
CA ARG A 205 13.59 15.18 6.87
C ARG A 205 13.08 16.14 5.81
N PHE A 206 13.05 15.74 4.54
CA PHE A 206 12.71 16.64 3.43
C PHE A 206 11.29 17.20 3.58
N VAL A 207 10.26 16.35 3.68
CA VAL A 207 8.88 16.80 3.83
C VAL A 207 8.66 17.54 5.15
N PRO A 208 9.07 17.05 6.34
CA PRO A 208 8.98 17.81 7.59
C PRO A 208 9.62 19.19 7.53
N LEU A 209 10.72 19.35 6.81
CA LEU A 209 11.36 20.67 6.63
C LEU A 209 10.55 21.58 5.70
N LEU A 210 9.78 21.03 4.74
CA LEU A 210 8.87 21.80 3.88
C LEU A 210 7.56 22.17 4.60
N GLU A 211 7.26 21.58 5.75
CA GLU A 211 6.15 21.96 6.63
C GLU A 211 6.51 23.18 7.53
N SER A 212 7.77 23.55 7.59
CA SER A 212 8.23 24.68 8.38
C SER A 212 7.46 25.97 8.05
N SER A 213 7.14 26.79 9.05
CA SER A 213 6.61 28.13 8.86
C SER A 213 7.60 29.12 8.21
N ASP A 214 8.91 28.81 8.26
CA ASP A 214 9.96 29.61 7.60
C ASP A 214 10.05 29.32 6.10
N ARG A 215 9.42 30.17 5.28
CA ARG A 215 9.40 30.04 3.82
C ARG A 215 10.78 30.07 3.19
N ASP A 216 11.73 30.84 3.73
CA ASP A 216 13.10 30.91 3.21
C ASP A 216 13.84 29.58 3.47
N LEU A 217 13.62 28.98 4.63
CA LEU A 217 14.12 27.64 4.93
C LEU A 217 13.55 26.61 3.96
N ARG A 218 12.22 26.59 3.75
CA ARG A 218 11.59 25.67 2.78
C ARG A 218 12.21 25.76 1.39
N ARG A 219 12.36 26.99 0.88
CA ARG A 219 12.99 27.24 -0.42
C ARG A 219 14.42 26.71 -0.48
N LYS A 220 15.26 27.00 0.53
CA LYS A 220 16.63 26.53 0.58
C LYS A 220 16.73 25.01 0.66
N VAL A 221 15.89 24.38 1.47
CA VAL A 221 15.80 22.92 1.60
C VAL A 221 15.43 22.28 0.26
N PHE A 222 14.39 22.78 -0.39
CA PHE A 222 13.93 22.31 -1.70
C PHE A 222 15.04 22.39 -2.75
N GLN A 223 15.67 23.54 -2.87
CA GLN A 223 16.74 23.77 -3.83
C GLN A 223 17.99 22.92 -3.54
N SER A 224 18.39 22.80 -2.28
CA SER A 224 19.54 21.98 -1.90
C SER A 224 19.28 20.50 -2.14
N TYR A 225 18.08 20.02 -1.82
CA TYR A 225 17.66 18.64 -2.03
C TYR A 225 17.75 18.23 -3.51
N TYR A 226 17.10 18.98 -4.39
CA TYR A 226 17.10 18.66 -5.83
C TYR A 226 18.44 18.95 -6.52
N ARG A 227 19.25 19.88 -6.01
CA ARG A 227 20.63 20.09 -6.50
C ARG A 227 21.47 18.82 -6.35
N SER A 228 21.27 18.06 -5.29
CA SER A 228 21.96 16.77 -5.10
C SER A 228 21.58 15.77 -6.19
N PHE A 229 20.30 15.68 -6.54
CA PHE A 229 19.86 14.83 -7.67
C PHE A 229 20.34 15.33 -9.03
N ASP A 230 20.39 16.65 -9.24
CA ASP A 230 20.88 17.25 -10.50
C ASP A 230 22.31 16.83 -10.83
N GLN A 231 23.17 16.68 -9.81
CA GLN A 231 24.54 16.20 -10.00
C GLN A 231 24.61 14.79 -10.59
N TYR A 232 23.63 13.93 -10.31
CA TYR A 232 23.61 12.53 -10.71
C TYR A 232 22.51 12.21 -11.72
N LYS A 233 21.76 13.18 -12.22
CA LYS A 233 20.59 12.98 -13.08
C LYS A 233 20.84 12.07 -14.30
N ASN A 234 22.03 12.16 -14.91
CA ASN A 234 22.35 11.33 -16.07
C ASN A 234 22.55 9.85 -15.68
N THR A 235 23.16 9.60 -14.53
CA THR A 235 23.34 8.24 -14.01
C THR A 235 22.00 7.63 -13.60
N VAL A 236 21.17 8.39 -12.86
CA VAL A 236 19.83 7.94 -12.45
C VAL A 236 18.94 7.70 -13.67
N ALA A 237 19.02 8.57 -14.70
CA ALA A 237 18.29 8.37 -15.95
C ALA A 237 18.74 7.09 -16.67
N ALA A 238 20.04 6.77 -16.66
CA ALA A 238 20.54 5.53 -17.25
C ALA A 238 20.06 4.28 -16.50
N ILE A 239 20.00 4.34 -15.16
CA ILE A 239 19.46 3.24 -14.33
C ILE A 239 17.97 3.06 -14.61
N PHE A 240 17.19 4.14 -14.62
CA PHE A 240 15.76 4.09 -14.93
C PHE A 240 15.49 3.57 -16.34
N ALA A 241 16.24 4.04 -17.35
CA ALA A 241 16.12 3.54 -18.72
C ALA A 241 16.50 2.04 -18.84
N ALA A 242 17.42 1.55 -18.00
CA ALA A 242 17.74 0.13 -17.93
C ALA A 242 16.55 -0.67 -17.34
N ASN A 243 15.90 -0.15 -16.30
CA ASN A 243 14.68 -0.75 -15.74
C ASN A 243 13.57 -0.85 -16.80
N LEU A 244 13.26 0.24 -17.52
CA LEU A 244 12.25 0.24 -18.58
C LEU A 244 12.56 -0.77 -19.71
N LYS A 245 13.83 -0.92 -20.09
CA LYS A 245 14.26 -1.90 -21.10
C LYS A 245 14.12 -3.34 -20.61
N LYS A 246 14.42 -3.57 -19.33
CA LYS A 246 14.22 -4.86 -18.67
C LYS A 246 12.73 -5.23 -18.71
N GLU A 247 11.83 -4.34 -18.33
CA GLU A 247 10.39 -4.56 -18.39
C GLU A 247 9.90 -4.86 -19.82
N LEU A 248 10.38 -4.11 -20.80
CA LEU A 248 10.07 -4.36 -22.21
C LEU A 248 10.58 -5.72 -22.69
N PHE A 249 11.72 -6.19 -22.19
CA PHE A 249 12.25 -7.52 -22.48
C PHE A 249 11.29 -8.62 -21.99
N TYR A 250 10.90 -8.59 -20.70
CA TYR A 250 9.98 -9.58 -20.13
C TYR A 250 8.59 -9.52 -20.79
N THR A 251 8.09 -8.32 -21.06
CA THR A 251 6.83 -8.11 -21.78
C THR A 251 6.82 -8.87 -23.11
N LYS A 252 7.88 -8.68 -23.92
CA LYS A 252 8.01 -9.34 -25.23
C LYS A 252 8.25 -10.83 -25.13
N ALA A 253 9.12 -11.26 -24.22
CA ALA A 253 9.42 -12.67 -24.01
C ALA A 253 8.17 -13.46 -23.63
N ARG A 254 7.29 -12.89 -22.80
CA ARG A 254 6.04 -13.53 -22.33
C ARG A 254 4.82 -13.21 -23.19
N HIS A 255 5.01 -12.64 -24.38
CA HIS A 255 3.95 -12.37 -25.37
C HIS A 255 2.83 -11.42 -24.90
N TYR A 256 3.12 -10.46 -24.04
CA TYR A 256 2.18 -9.39 -23.72
C TYR A 256 2.22 -8.26 -24.75
N ALA A 257 1.07 -7.60 -24.98
CA ALA A 257 0.98 -6.49 -25.91
C ALA A 257 1.68 -5.22 -25.38
N SER A 258 1.72 -5.03 -24.06
CA SER A 258 2.37 -3.89 -23.41
C SER A 258 2.88 -4.25 -22.01
N SER A 259 3.83 -3.48 -21.49
CA SER A 259 4.30 -3.67 -20.10
C SER A 259 3.17 -3.41 -19.08
N MET A 260 2.25 -2.48 -19.38
CA MET A 260 1.06 -2.26 -18.57
C MET A 260 0.20 -3.53 -18.50
N GLU A 261 -0.11 -4.15 -19.64
CA GLU A 261 -0.88 -5.39 -19.68
C GLU A 261 -0.17 -6.51 -18.89
N ALA A 262 1.14 -6.64 -19.03
CA ALA A 262 1.92 -7.67 -18.33
C ALA A 262 1.76 -7.58 -16.79
N HIS A 263 1.77 -6.38 -16.24
CA HIS A 263 1.62 -6.17 -14.80
C HIS A 263 0.17 -6.24 -14.33
N LEU A 264 -0.78 -5.63 -15.05
CA LEU A 264 -2.19 -5.62 -14.67
C LEU A 264 -2.84 -6.99 -14.82
N SER A 265 -2.39 -7.79 -15.80
CA SER A 265 -2.93 -9.14 -16.04
C SER A 265 -2.69 -10.13 -14.90
N GLN A 266 -1.72 -9.89 -14.03
CA GLN A 266 -1.49 -10.75 -12.84
C GLN A 266 -2.76 -10.86 -11.99
N ASN A 267 -3.50 -9.76 -11.84
CA ASN A 267 -4.77 -9.69 -11.14
C ASN A 267 -5.98 -9.57 -12.10
N ASN A 268 -5.79 -9.91 -13.36
CA ASN A 268 -6.81 -9.80 -14.42
C ASN A 268 -7.49 -8.42 -14.48
N ILE A 269 -6.71 -7.35 -14.30
CA ILE A 269 -7.18 -5.97 -14.36
C ILE A 269 -7.07 -5.46 -15.79
N PRO A 270 -8.18 -5.03 -16.43
CA PRO A 270 -8.13 -4.43 -17.76
C PRO A 270 -7.32 -3.12 -17.76
N THR A 271 -6.50 -2.91 -18.81
CA THR A 271 -5.72 -1.66 -18.98
C THR A 271 -6.61 -0.41 -19.01
N ALA A 272 -7.87 -0.55 -19.41
CA ALA A 272 -8.87 0.51 -19.37
C ALA A 272 -9.06 1.12 -17.96
N VAL A 273 -8.82 0.37 -16.88
CA VAL A 273 -8.87 0.89 -15.50
C VAL A 273 -7.83 2.00 -15.30
N TYR A 274 -6.64 1.78 -15.82
CA TYR A 274 -5.54 2.75 -15.75
C TYR A 274 -5.85 4.01 -16.57
N ASP A 275 -6.33 3.83 -17.79
CA ASP A 275 -6.68 4.94 -18.68
C ASP A 275 -7.85 5.76 -18.14
N GLN A 276 -8.90 5.11 -17.62
CA GLN A 276 -10.06 5.74 -17.02
C GLN A 276 -9.69 6.57 -15.76
N LEU A 277 -8.73 6.10 -14.95
CA LEU A 277 -8.21 6.85 -13.82
C LEU A 277 -7.60 8.18 -14.26
N ILE A 278 -6.65 8.14 -15.23
CA ILE A 278 -5.98 9.34 -15.74
C ILE A 278 -7.00 10.32 -16.33
N GLU A 279 -7.91 9.84 -17.17
CA GLU A 279 -8.93 10.67 -17.79
C GLU A 279 -9.87 11.31 -16.77
N ALA A 280 -10.32 10.56 -15.73
CA ALA A 280 -11.21 11.10 -14.71
C ALA A 280 -10.52 12.17 -13.86
N VAL A 281 -9.23 12.00 -13.55
CA VAL A 281 -8.45 13.00 -12.82
C VAL A 281 -8.20 14.23 -13.69
N HIS A 282 -7.91 14.07 -15.00
CA HIS A 282 -7.79 15.20 -15.92
C HIS A 282 -9.08 16.02 -16.00
N ASP A 283 -10.26 15.37 -16.02
CA ASP A 283 -11.55 16.06 -16.03
C ASP A 283 -11.74 16.93 -14.76
N ALA A 284 -11.10 16.58 -13.65
CA ALA A 284 -11.19 17.27 -12.35
C ALA A 284 -10.00 18.22 -12.04
N LEU A 285 -9.03 18.40 -12.93
CA LEU A 285 -7.92 19.32 -12.71
C LEU A 285 -8.34 20.77 -12.40
N PRO A 286 -9.47 21.31 -12.92
CA PRO A 286 -9.96 22.63 -12.50
C PRO A 286 -10.16 22.74 -10.98
N GLU A 287 -10.58 21.67 -10.28
CA GLU A 287 -10.74 21.66 -8.82
C GLU A 287 -9.37 21.64 -8.10
N MET A 288 -8.39 20.93 -8.66
CA MET A 288 -7.01 20.99 -8.16
C MET A 288 -6.43 22.40 -8.30
N TYR A 289 -6.72 23.11 -9.41
CA TYR A 289 -6.29 24.51 -9.58
C TYR A 289 -6.99 25.44 -8.57
N ARG A 290 -8.25 25.14 -8.21
CA ARG A 290 -8.97 25.84 -7.15
C ARG A 290 -8.29 25.64 -5.80
N TYR A 291 -7.89 24.39 -5.46
CA TYR A 291 -7.13 24.09 -4.26
C TYR A 291 -5.78 24.84 -4.22
N VAL A 292 -5.07 24.93 -5.34
CA VAL A 292 -3.81 25.67 -5.46
C VAL A 292 -4.02 27.16 -5.16
N ARG A 293 -5.09 27.78 -5.72
CA ARG A 293 -5.45 29.18 -5.43
C ARG A 293 -5.82 29.39 -3.95
N LEU A 294 -6.53 28.43 -3.36
CA LEU A 294 -6.90 28.46 -1.95
C LEU A 294 -5.64 28.44 -1.06
N ARG A 295 -4.69 27.54 -1.34
CA ARG A 295 -3.40 27.49 -0.62
C ARG A 295 -2.64 28.79 -0.73
N ARG A 296 -2.54 29.38 -1.93
CA ARG A 296 -1.88 30.65 -2.15
C ARG A 296 -2.48 31.77 -1.28
N LYS A 297 -3.82 31.84 -1.23
CA LYS A 297 -4.55 32.81 -0.41
C LYS A 297 -4.29 32.60 1.07
N MET A 298 -4.41 31.37 1.57
CA MET A 298 -4.25 31.02 2.98
C MET A 298 -2.82 31.25 3.49
N LEU A 299 -1.82 30.93 2.67
CA LEU A 299 -0.42 31.18 3.01
C LEU A 299 -0.03 32.66 2.87
N GLY A 300 -0.89 33.52 2.32
CA GLY A 300 -0.65 34.95 2.17
C GLY A 300 0.54 35.25 1.25
N VAL A 301 0.80 34.41 0.24
CA VAL A 301 1.95 34.55 -0.66
C VAL A 301 1.49 35.09 -2.03
N GLU A 302 2.34 35.91 -2.65
CA GLU A 302 2.06 36.46 -3.99
C GLU A 302 2.12 35.36 -5.06
N GLU A 303 3.12 34.48 -4.98
CA GLU A 303 3.31 33.33 -5.83
C GLU A 303 3.43 32.06 -4.98
N LEU A 304 2.70 31.00 -5.36
CA LEU A 304 2.80 29.69 -4.72
C LEU A 304 3.85 28.85 -5.47
N HIS A 305 4.79 28.29 -4.74
CA HIS A 305 5.88 27.47 -5.26
C HIS A 305 5.75 26.02 -4.79
N MET A 306 6.45 25.10 -5.46
CA MET A 306 6.42 23.68 -5.09
C MET A 306 6.93 23.41 -3.66
N TYR A 307 7.80 24.25 -3.12
CA TYR A 307 8.23 24.19 -1.72
C TYR A 307 7.19 24.68 -0.69
N ASP A 308 6.05 25.21 -1.14
CA ASP A 308 4.92 25.65 -0.29
C ASP A 308 3.80 24.59 -0.21
N VAL A 309 3.90 23.49 -0.97
CA VAL A 309 2.83 22.49 -1.15
C VAL A 309 2.56 21.69 0.13
N TYR A 310 3.59 21.45 0.95
CA TYR A 310 3.47 20.68 2.19
C TYR A 310 3.24 21.54 3.44
N THR A 311 3.30 22.87 3.32
CA THR A 311 3.13 23.75 4.46
C THR A 311 1.70 23.64 5.01
N PRO A 312 1.50 23.38 6.31
CA PRO A 312 0.17 23.39 6.90
C PRO A 312 -0.52 24.74 6.70
N LEU A 313 -1.79 24.73 6.30
CA LEU A 313 -2.58 25.95 6.12
C LEU A 313 -3.10 26.50 7.45
N VAL A 314 -3.18 25.63 8.45
CA VAL A 314 -3.64 25.95 9.80
C VAL A 314 -2.63 25.39 10.79
N SER A 315 -2.16 26.24 11.68
CA SER A 315 -1.36 25.77 12.83
C SER A 315 -2.32 25.34 13.93
N GLY A 316 -2.26 24.08 14.36
CA GLY A 316 -3.05 23.56 15.49
C GLY A 316 -2.12 22.83 16.45
N GLU A 317 -2.09 23.26 17.72
CA GLU A 317 -1.70 22.38 18.81
C GLU A 317 -2.97 21.63 19.24
N HIS A 318 -3.06 20.35 18.89
CA HIS A 318 -4.13 19.50 19.40
C HIS A 318 -3.72 18.93 20.76
N ALA A 319 -4.69 18.82 21.66
CA ALA A 319 -4.47 18.11 22.92
C ALA A 319 -4.09 16.65 22.62
N SER A 320 -3.20 16.08 23.43
CA SER A 320 -2.87 14.65 23.30
C SER A 320 -4.10 13.79 23.59
N ILE A 321 -4.42 12.87 22.69
CA ILE A 321 -5.53 11.93 22.78
C ILE A 321 -5.01 10.62 23.37
N PRO A 322 -5.46 10.23 24.57
CA PRO A 322 -5.12 8.91 25.13
C PRO A 322 -5.60 7.77 24.24
N PHE A 323 -4.92 6.62 24.27
CA PHE A 323 -5.29 5.47 23.42
C PHE A 323 -6.72 4.98 23.66
N ASP A 324 -7.17 4.96 24.92
CA ASP A 324 -8.53 4.53 25.26
C ASP A 324 -9.59 5.48 24.65
N GLU A 325 -9.32 6.79 24.64
CA GLU A 325 -10.17 7.79 23.95
C GLU A 325 -10.13 7.62 22.44
N ALA A 326 -8.96 7.28 21.86
CA ALA A 326 -8.83 6.99 20.44
C ALA A 326 -9.71 5.80 20.02
N MET A 327 -9.75 4.72 20.83
CA MET A 327 -10.63 3.58 20.58
C MET A 327 -12.12 3.97 20.56
N GLU A 328 -12.54 4.85 21.47
CA GLU A 328 -13.92 5.38 21.50
C GLU A 328 -14.23 6.22 20.26
N ILE A 329 -13.30 7.09 19.86
CA ILE A 329 -13.43 7.92 18.65
C ILE A 329 -13.58 7.04 17.41
N VAL A 330 -12.70 6.03 17.26
CA VAL A 330 -12.74 5.10 16.11
C VAL A 330 -14.04 4.29 16.11
N SER A 331 -14.43 3.68 17.25
CA SER A 331 -15.69 2.92 17.33
C SER A 331 -16.91 3.75 16.97
N ARG A 332 -16.95 5.01 17.38
CA ARG A 332 -18.04 5.93 17.07
C ARG A 332 -18.03 6.31 15.58
N GLY A 333 -16.87 6.66 15.04
CA GLY A 333 -16.71 7.04 13.63
C GLY A 333 -17.12 5.94 12.66
N LEU A 334 -16.89 4.68 13.05
CA LEU A 334 -17.21 3.51 12.25
C LEU A 334 -18.61 2.93 12.51
N ALA A 335 -19.40 3.54 13.40
CA ALA A 335 -20.76 3.07 13.72
C ALA A 335 -21.68 2.86 12.49
N PRO A 336 -21.57 3.61 11.38
CA PRO A 336 -22.35 3.34 10.16
C PRO A 336 -22.18 1.93 9.60
N LEU A 337 -21.07 1.23 9.89
CA LEU A 337 -20.81 -0.16 9.45
C LEU A 337 -21.63 -1.22 10.19
N GLY A 338 -22.37 -0.83 11.23
CA GLY A 338 -23.31 -1.67 11.94
C GLY A 338 -22.72 -2.42 13.14
N GLU A 339 -23.62 -2.96 13.95
CA GLU A 339 -23.30 -3.50 15.29
C GLU A 339 -22.29 -4.65 15.23
N SER A 340 -22.40 -5.57 14.27
CA SER A 340 -21.48 -6.73 14.16
C SER A 340 -20.05 -6.31 13.82
N TYR A 341 -19.89 -5.30 12.95
CA TYR A 341 -18.57 -4.75 12.63
C TYR A 341 -17.95 -4.08 13.86
N ILE A 342 -18.73 -3.26 14.57
CA ILE A 342 -18.27 -2.56 15.78
C ILE A 342 -17.97 -3.52 16.93
N GLN A 343 -18.72 -4.61 17.07
CA GLN A 343 -18.40 -5.64 18.08
C GLN A 343 -17.04 -6.27 17.80
N LEU A 344 -16.77 -6.69 16.56
CA LEU A 344 -15.49 -7.28 16.15
C LEU A 344 -14.34 -6.26 16.27
N LEU A 345 -14.56 -5.02 15.86
CA LEU A 345 -13.62 -3.92 16.02
C LEU A 345 -13.20 -3.76 17.49
N ASN A 346 -14.17 -3.70 18.40
CA ASN A 346 -13.92 -3.58 19.83
C ASN A 346 -13.23 -4.82 20.42
N GLU A 347 -13.58 -6.03 19.94
CA GLU A 347 -12.87 -7.25 20.30
C GLU A 347 -11.38 -7.13 19.93
N GLY A 348 -11.06 -6.71 18.71
CA GLY A 348 -9.68 -6.50 18.28
C GLY A 348 -8.93 -5.44 19.10
N MET A 349 -9.56 -4.27 19.31
CA MET A 349 -8.91 -3.18 20.03
C MET A 349 -8.66 -3.46 21.52
N HIS A 350 -9.44 -4.37 22.15
CA HIS A 350 -9.30 -4.72 23.57
C HIS A 350 -8.73 -6.12 23.80
N GLY A 351 -8.74 -6.99 22.77
CA GLY A 351 -8.43 -8.41 22.86
C GLY A 351 -6.96 -8.79 22.68
N GLY A 352 -6.05 -7.82 22.72
CA GLY A 352 -4.61 -8.12 22.60
C GLY A 352 -4.11 -8.24 21.15
N TRP A 353 -4.85 -7.68 20.18
CA TRP A 353 -4.37 -7.64 18.79
C TRP A 353 -3.30 -6.56 18.57
N ILE A 354 -3.24 -5.51 19.43
CA ILE A 354 -2.49 -4.28 19.18
C ILE A 354 -1.29 -4.15 20.12
N ASP A 355 -0.10 -4.01 19.56
CA ASP A 355 1.10 -3.55 20.24
C ASP A 355 1.18 -2.02 20.12
N ARG A 356 0.85 -1.30 21.21
CA ARG A 356 0.39 0.10 21.16
C ARG A 356 1.50 1.13 21.03
N TYR A 357 2.55 1.01 21.84
CA TYR A 357 3.52 2.09 22.05
C TYR A 357 4.92 1.71 21.61
N GLU A 358 5.73 2.76 21.37
CA GLU A 358 7.13 2.60 21.02
C GLU A 358 7.94 2.02 22.21
N ASN A 359 8.85 1.11 21.90
CA ASN A 359 9.88 0.66 22.81
C ASN A 359 11.25 0.60 22.11
N LYS A 360 12.31 0.46 22.88
CA LYS A 360 13.66 0.37 22.34
C LYS A 360 13.80 -0.84 21.41
N GLY A 361 14.24 -0.60 20.18
CA GLY A 361 14.45 -1.65 19.17
C GLY A 361 13.20 -2.04 18.39
N LYS A 362 12.01 -1.58 18.76
CA LYS A 362 10.76 -1.86 18.03
C LYS A 362 10.81 -1.26 16.61
N ARG A 363 10.25 -1.98 15.65
CA ARG A 363 10.06 -1.52 14.28
C ARG A 363 9.26 -0.22 14.24
N THR A 364 9.70 0.74 13.43
CA THR A 364 9.03 2.04 13.24
C THR A 364 7.81 1.92 12.32
N GLY A 365 6.91 2.91 12.41
CA GLY A 365 5.68 2.96 11.62
C GLY A 365 4.54 2.21 12.29
N ALA A 366 3.56 1.80 11.48
CA ALA A 366 2.45 0.96 11.87
C ALA A 366 2.15 -0.04 10.76
N TYR A 367 1.55 -1.16 11.09
CA TYR A 367 1.02 -2.12 10.14
C TYR A 367 0.03 -3.08 10.81
N SER A 368 -0.88 -3.64 10.03
CA SER A 368 -1.65 -4.83 10.36
C SER A 368 -1.08 -6.03 9.61
N GLY A 369 -0.85 -7.11 10.33
CA GLY A 369 -0.41 -8.40 9.81
C GLY A 369 -1.16 -9.52 10.52
N GLY A 370 -0.80 -10.76 10.21
CA GLY A 370 -1.41 -11.92 10.83
C GLY A 370 -1.21 -13.16 9.98
N ASP A 371 -1.80 -14.25 10.39
CA ASP A 371 -1.88 -15.49 9.64
C ASP A 371 -3.34 -15.90 9.42
N TYR A 372 -3.53 -16.96 8.67
CA TYR A 372 -4.87 -17.48 8.35
C TYR A 372 -5.57 -18.08 9.58
N ALA A 373 -4.84 -18.68 10.50
CA ALA A 373 -5.38 -19.49 11.58
C ALA A 373 -5.71 -18.71 12.85
N HIS A 374 -5.15 -17.52 13.02
CA HIS A 374 -5.26 -16.73 14.23
C HIS A 374 -5.88 -15.35 13.98
N HIS A 375 -6.06 -14.57 15.04
CA HIS A 375 -6.51 -13.19 14.90
C HIS A 375 -5.43 -12.31 14.27
N PRO A 376 -5.79 -11.18 13.64
CA PRO A 376 -4.82 -10.21 13.16
C PRO A 376 -3.98 -9.61 14.30
N PHE A 377 -2.79 -9.12 13.94
CA PHE A 377 -1.87 -8.42 14.84
C PHE A 377 -1.55 -7.04 14.28
N VAL A 378 -1.60 -6.01 15.12
CA VAL A 378 -1.34 -4.62 14.74
C VAL A 378 -0.14 -4.09 15.52
N LEU A 379 0.88 -3.65 14.80
CA LEU A 379 1.98 -2.90 15.38
C LEU A 379 1.69 -1.40 15.23
N MET A 380 1.76 -0.67 16.34
CA MET A 380 1.66 0.79 16.38
C MET A 380 2.81 1.40 17.18
N ASN A 381 3.10 2.66 16.89
CA ASN A 381 3.93 3.54 17.70
C ASN A 381 3.08 4.77 18.04
N TYR A 382 2.13 4.61 18.97
CA TYR A 382 1.12 5.60 19.28
C TYR A 382 1.68 6.73 20.15
N HIS A 383 1.51 7.98 19.72
CA HIS A 383 2.02 9.19 20.41
C HIS A 383 0.90 10.18 20.82
N GLY A 384 -0.35 9.80 20.65
CA GLY A 384 -1.50 10.62 21.06
C GLY A 384 -1.86 11.74 20.10
N THR A 385 -1.47 11.69 18.83
CA THR A 385 -1.89 12.66 17.82
C THR A 385 -3.18 12.22 17.15
N LEU A 386 -3.91 13.16 16.54
CA LEU A 386 -5.09 12.81 15.74
C LEU A 386 -4.70 11.94 14.52
N ASP A 387 -3.52 12.15 13.93
CA ASP A 387 -3.00 11.26 12.87
C ASP A 387 -2.86 9.82 13.37
N ASN A 388 -2.49 9.60 14.65
CA ASN A 388 -2.44 8.26 15.20
C ASN A 388 -3.83 7.65 15.42
N VAL A 389 -4.88 8.46 15.61
CA VAL A 389 -6.27 7.97 15.64
C VAL A 389 -6.70 7.49 14.27
N PHE A 390 -6.35 8.23 13.19
CA PHE A 390 -6.54 7.77 11.81
C PHE A 390 -5.73 6.51 11.52
N THR A 391 -4.49 6.43 11.98
CA THR A 391 -3.65 5.22 11.86
C THR A 391 -4.34 4.02 12.52
N LEU A 392 -4.89 4.17 13.73
CA LEU A 392 -5.62 3.10 14.40
C LEU A 392 -6.84 2.64 13.57
N ALA A 393 -7.63 3.58 13.05
CA ALA A 393 -8.77 3.25 12.19
C ALA A 393 -8.33 2.53 10.90
N HIS A 394 -7.21 2.95 10.32
CA HIS A 394 -6.59 2.37 9.14
C HIS A 394 -6.17 0.92 9.37
N GLU A 395 -5.31 0.68 10.36
CA GLU A 395 -4.80 -0.66 10.65
C GLU A 395 -5.90 -1.63 11.07
N MET A 396 -6.89 -1.15 11.82
CA MET A 396 -8.08 -1.96 12.12
C MET A 396 -8.92 -2.26 10.88
N GLY A 397 -8.90 -1.39 9.86
CA GLY A 397 -9.53 -1.67 8.55
C GLY A 397 -8.89 -2.89 7.88
N HIS A 398 -7.56 -2.94 7.81
CA HIS A 398 -6.83 -4.11 7.32
C HIS A 398 -7.11 -5.36 8.16
N SER A 399 -7.07 -5.21 9.48
CA SER A 399 -7.31 -6.32 10.41
C SER A 399 -8.68 -6.96 10.18
N LEU A 400 -9.74 -6.16 10.09
CA LEU A 400 -11.08 -6.67 9.88
C LEU A 400 -11.28 -7.24 8.48
N HIS A 401 -10.65 -6.66 7.44
CA HIS A 401 -10.66 -7.22 6.10
C HIS A 401 -10.07 -8.64 6.08
N SER A 402 -8.86 -8.80 6.63
CA SER A 402 -8.20 -10.10 6.72
C SER A 402 -9.01 -11.08 7.58
N TRP A 403 -9.56 -10.62 8.70
CA TRP A 403 -10.40 -11.47 9.55
C TRP A 403 -11.64 -11.99 8.82
N TYR A 404 -12.38 -11.12 8.08
CA TYR A 404 -13.56 -11.54 7.32
C TYR A 404 -13.20 -12.50 6.19
N ALA A 405 -12.11 -12.27 5.47
CA ALA A 405 -11.66 -13.13 4.39
C ALA A 405 -11.25 -14.53 4.92
N ASN A 406 -10.41 -14.57 5.96
CA ASN A 406 -9.91 -15.80 6.57
C ASN A 406 -11.04 -16.67 7.18
N HIS A 407 -12.10 -16.05 7.74
CA HIS A 407 -13.23 -16.77 8.32
C HIS A 407 -14.31 -17.14 7.30
N THR A 408 -14.16 -16.77 6.03
CA THR A 408 -15.14 -17.05 4.98
C THR A 408 -14.64 -18.08 3.97
N HIS A 409 -13.35 -18.06 3.63
CA HIS A 409 -12.75 -18.85 2.58
C HIS A 409 -11.73 -19.87 3.08
N HIS A 410 -11.43 -20.87 2.26
CA HIS A 410 -10.23 -21.67 2.38
C HIS A 410 -8.99 -20.80 2.20
N TYR A 411 -7.87 -21.27 2.71
CA TYR A 411 -6.59 -20.53 2.68
C TYR A 411 -6.25 -20.01 1.28
N VAL A 412 -6.47 -20.85 0.25
CA VAL A 412 -6.16 -20.51 -1.15
C VAL A 412 -6.87 -19.24 -1.64
N ASP A 413 -8.07 -18.98 -1.14
CA ASP A 413 -8.91 -17.83 -1.51
C ASP A 413 -9.02 -16.77 -0.39
N ALA A 414 -8.33 -16.94 0.74
CA ALA A 414 -8.39 -16.00 1.85
C ALA A 414 -7.59 -14.71 1.58
N SER A 415 -6.46 -14.81 0.87
CA SER A 415 -5.62 -13.66 0.53
C SER A 415 -6.23 -12.83 -0.58
N TYR A 416 -6.25 -11.52 -0.42
CA TYR A 416 -6.72 -10.56 -1.42
C TYR A 416 -5.56 -9.81 -2.08
N SER A 417 -5.79 -9.32 -3.30
CA SER A 417 -4.77 -8.60 -4.06
C SER A 417 -4.47 -7.22 -3.46
N ILE A 418 -3.24 -6.73 -3.70
CA ILE A 418 -2.83 -5.37 -3.30
C ILE A 418 -3.75 -4.28 -3.88
N PHE A 419 -4.40 -4.54 -5.02
CA PHE A 419 -5.35 -3.62 -5.65
C PHE A 419 -6.53 -3.24 -4.73
N VAL A 420 -6.95 -4.15 -3.84
CA VAL A 420 -8.05 -3.93 -2.90
C VAL A 420 -7.59 -3.79 -1.44
N ALA A 421 -6.33 -4.03 -1.16
CA ALA A 421 -5.81 -4.07 0.21
C ALA A 421 -6.08 -2.78 1.00
N GLU A 422 -5.87 -1.61 0.37
CA GLU A 422 -6.02 -0.30 1.02
C GLU A 422 -7.49 0.20 1.06
N ILE A 423 -8.43 -0.54 0.50
CA ILE A 423 -9.82 -0.05 0.41
C ILE A 423 -10.50 -0.07 1.78
N ALA A 424 -10.29 -1.12 2.56
CA ALA A 424 -10.90 -1.25 3.87
C ALA A 424 -10.35 -0.23 4.87
N SER A 425 -9.02 -0.06 4.88
CA SER A 425 -8.31 0.91 5.71
C SER A 425 -8.74 2.35 5.40
N THR A 426 -8.72 2.73 4.13
CA THR A 426 -9.10 4.08 3.66
C THR A 426 -10.61 4.33 3.83
N CYS A 427 -11.47 3.30 3.70
CA CYS A 427 -12.90 3.44 3.97
C CYS A 427 -13.16 3.78 5.45
N ASN A 428 -12.44 3.14 6.36
CA ASN A 428 -12.49 3.48 7.79
C ASN A 428 -12.05 4.92 8.05
N GLU A 429 -10.94 5.36 7.45
CA GLU A 429 -10.49 6.76 7.56
C GLU A 429 -11.54 7.76 7.05
N ALA A 430 -12.18 7.46 5.91
CA ALA A 430 -13.20 8.32 5.32
C ALA A 430 -14.46 8.43 6.20
N LEU A 431 -14.92 7.32 6.80
CA LEU A 431 -16.03 7.30 7.74
C LEU A 431 -15.69 8.05 9.03
N LEU A 432 -14.48 7.84 9.56
CA LEU A 432 -13.99 8.56 10.72
C LEU A 432 -13.91 10.08 10.46
N MET A 433 -13.36 10.48 9.31
CA MET A 433 -13.28 11.88 8.89
C MET A 433 -14.67 12.52 8.84
N HIS A 434 -15.66 11.80 8.30
CA HIS A 434 -17.04 12.27 8.25
C HIS A 434 -17.61 12.51 9.65
N ASP A 435 -17.49 11.55 10.59
CA ASP A 435 -17.96 11.72 11.99
C ASP A 435 -17.29 12.91 12.69
N LEU A 436 -15.97 13.06 12.50
CA LEU A 436 -15.22 14.17 13.09
C LEU A 436 -15.69 15.51 12.56
N LEU A 437 -15.89 15.66 11.25
CA LEU A 437 -16.37 16.90 10.61
C LEU A 437 -17.80 17.25 11.03
N GLU A 438 -18.71 16.26 11.13
CA GLU A 438 -20.08 16.49 11.58
C GLU A 438 -20.16 16.98 13.02
N ARG A 439 -19.27 16.50 13.89
CA ARG A 439 -19.27 16.84 15.32
C ARG A 439 -18.45 18.06 15.67
N CYS A 440 -17.54 18.45 14.77
CA CYS A 440 -16.65 19.58 15.02
C CYS A 440 -17.43 20.89 15.06
N SER A 441 -17.42 21.54 16.21
CA SER A 441 -18.06 22.83 16.41
C SER A 441 -17.10 24.02 16.37
N ASP A 442 -15.80 23.78 16.55
CA ASP A 442 -14.77 24.81 16.46
C ASP A 442 -14.38 25.04 14.99
N PRO A 443 -14.57 26.25 14.43
CA PRO A 443 -14.19 26.50 13.04
C PRO A 443 -12.70 26.34 12.73
N HIS A 444 -11.79 26.53 13.69
CA HIS A 444 -10.36 26.34 13.49
C HIS A 444 -10.00 24.86 13.41
N GLU A 445 -10.54 24.05 14.31
CA GLU A 445 -10.39 22.59 14.27
C GLU A 445 -11.02 22.02 12.99
N LYS A 446 -12.20 22.51 12.62
CA LYS A 446 -12.86 22.10 11.37
C LYS A 446 -12.02 22.43 10.14
N LEU A 447 -11.39 23.60 10.10
CA LEU A 447 -10.50 23.99 9.01
C LEU A 447 -9.25 23.08 8.94
N TRP A 448 -8.75 22.65 10.11
CA TRP A 448 -7.64 21.68 10.16
C TRP A 448 -8.05 20.32 9.57
N LEU A 449 -9.20 19.77 9.99
CA LEU A 449 -9.75 18.51 9.45
C LEU A 449 -9.95 18.57 7.94
N LEU A 450 -10.58 19.64 7.45
CA LEU A 450 -10.81 19.86 6.02
C LEU A 450 -9.49 19.94 5.24
N ASN A 451 -8.48 20.66 5.78
CA ASN A 451 -7.16 20.71 5.15
C ASN A 451 -6.50 19.33 5.10
N HIS A 452 -6.56 18.56 6.19
CA HIS A 452 -6.04 17.19 6.22
C HIS A 452 -6.71 16.34 5.14
N TYR A 453 -8.03 16.40 5.00
CA TYR A 453 -8.77 15.67 3.98
C TYR A 453 -8.38 16.09 2.55
N LEU A 454 -8.24 17.39 2.28
CA LEU A 454 -7.74 17.88 0.98
C LEU A 454 -6.32 17.40 0.68
N ASP A 455 -5.45 17.33 1.69
CA ASP A 455 -4.09 16.83 1.55
C ASP A 455 -4.04 15.32 1.25
N MET A 456 -4.97 14.52 1.79
CA MET A 456 -5.14 13.10 1.42
C MET A 456 -5.48 12.97 -0.08
N PHE A 457 -6.46 13.73 -0.59
CA PHE A 457 -6.81 13.73 -2.02
C PHE A 457 -5.63 14.15 -2.90
N LYS A 458 -4.96 15.24 -2.54
CA LYS A 458 -3.77 15.72 -3.27
C LYS A 458 -2.68 14.65 -3.32
N GLY A 459 -2.36 14.03 -2.19
CA GLY A 459 -1.26 13.07 -2.05
C GLY A 459 -1.55 11.70 -2.67
N THR A 460 -2.77 11.19 -2.48
CA THR A 460 -3.13 9.81 -2.82
C THR A 460 -3.86 9.69 -4.17
N LEU A 461 -4.63 10.70 -4.56
CA LEU A 461 -5.34 10.65 -5.84
C LEU A 461 -4.61 11.45 -6.93
N PHE A 462 -4.46 12.77 -6.78
CA PHE A 462 -3.88 13.59 -7.86
C PHE A 462 -2.40 13.26 -8.10
N ARG A 463 -1.59 13.22 -7.05
CA ARG A 463 -0.15 12.99 -7.20
C ARG A 463 0.17 11.58 -7.67
N GLN A 464 -0.52 10.56 -7.16
CA GLN A 464 -0.27 9.19 -7.59
C GLN A 464 -0.74 8.95 -9.04
N THR A 465 -1.82 9.62 -9.47
CA THR A 465 -2.22 9.58 -10.89
C THR A 465 -1.20 10.28 -11.79
N MET A 466 -0.62 11.39 -11.35
CA MET A 466 0.47 12.04 -12.10
C MET A 466 1.69 11.11 -12.23
N PHE A 467 2.03 10.37 -11.18
CA PHE A 467 3.10 9.37 -11.24
C PHE A 467 2.76 8.23 -12.18
N ALA A 468 1.52 7.74 -12.13
CA ALA A 468 1.03 6.71 -13.04
C ALA A 468 1.09 7.18 -14.51
N GLU A 469 0.71 8.41 -14.79
CA GLU A 469 0.79 8.96 -16.14
C GLU A 469 2.24 9.12 -16.63
N PHE A 470 3.16 9.56 -15.75
CA PHE A 470 4.59 9.57 -16.05
C PHE A 470 5.12 8.17 -16.39
N GLU A 471 4.74 7.18 -15.60
CA GLU A 471 5.10 5.78 -15.81
C GLU A 471 4.58 5.27 -17.16
N LYS A 472 3.29 5.47 -17.46
CA LYS A 472 2.68 5.12 -18.75
C LYS A 472 3.45 5.72 -19.92
N ILE A 473 3.69 7.04 -19.91
CA ILE A 473 4.39 7.75 -20.98
C ILE A 473 5.80 7.19 -21.21
N THR A 474 6.54 6.93 -20.12
CA THR A 474 7.93 6.45 -20.23
C THR A 474 8.00 5.01 -20.75
N HIS A 475 7.09 4.13 -20.36
CA HIS A 475 6.98 2.78 -20.89
C HIS A 475 6.57 2.77 -22.38
N GLU A 476 5.56 3.56 -22.76
CA GLU A 476 5.10 3.68 -24.16
C GLU A 476 6.20 4.19 -25.08
N LYS A 477 6.93 5.24 -24.66
CA LYS A 477 8.06 5.77 -25.43
C LYS A 477 9.19 4.76 -25.59
N THR A 478 9.50 4.01 -24.52
CA THR A 478 10.49 2.93 -24.57
C THR A 478 10.07 1.82 -25.52
N ALA A 479 8.80 1.43 -25.51
CA ALA A 479 8.24 0.42 -26.41
C ALA A 479 8.26 0.89 -27.89
N ALA A 480 8.07 2.18 -28.12
CA ALA A 480 8.20 2.82 -29.44
C ALA A 480 9.67 2.96 -29.93
N GLY A 481 10.65 2.60 -29.09
CA GLY A 481 12.07 2.68 -29.42
C GLY A 481 12.69 4.07 -29.21
N GLU A 482 12.00 4.98 -28.52
CA GLU A 482 12.56 6.29 -28.15
C GLU A 482 13.62 6.13 -27.05
N THR A 483 14.66 6.94 -27.13
CA THR A 483 15.71 6.98 -26.10
C THR A 483 15.35 7.99 -25.03
N LEU A 484 15.11 7.50 -23.81
CA LEU A 484 14.90 8.35 -22.65
C LEU A 484 16.25 8.69 -22.00
N ASN A 485 16.45 9.98 -21.73
CA ASN A 485 17.62 10.53 -21.03
C ASN A 485 17.15 11.54 -19.98
N ALA A 486 18.08 12.07 -19.18
CA ALA A 486 17.74 13.01 -18.12
C ALA A 486 16.93 14.22 -18.59
N GLN A 487 17.26 14.77 -19.77
CA GLN A 487 16.54 15.93 -20.32
C GLN A 487 15.10 15.58 -20.68
N SER A 488 14.87 14.44 -21.40
CA SER A 488 13.51 14.03 -21.77
C SER A 488 12.66 13.64 -20.57
N LEU A 489 13.26 12.97 -19.56
CA LEU A 489 12.56 12.62 -18.31
C LEU A 489 12.16 13.86 -17.51
N CYS A 490 13.08 14.84 -17.37
CA CYS A 490 12.75 16.11 -16.72
C CYS A 490 11.69 16.90 -17.49
N GLN A 491 11.70 16.87 -18.82
CA GLN A 491 10.67 17.54 -19.64
C GLN A 491 9.30 16.89 -19.41
N ILE A 492 9.20 15.56 -19.49
CA ILE A 492 7.94 14.83 -19.29
C ILE A 492 7.40 15.12 -17.87
N TYR A 493 8.26 15.00 -16.85
CA TYR A 493 7.84 15.22 -15.48
C TYR A 493 7.44 16.68 -15.20
N GLY A 494 8.21 17.64 -15.70
CA GLY A 494 7.93 19.07 -15.58
C GLY A 494 6.61 19.47 -16.26
N ASP A 495 6.33 18.92 -17.44
CA ASP A 495 5.08 19.16 -18.16
C ASP A 495 3.87 18.59 -17.42
N LEU A 496 3.99 17.37 -16.86
CA LEU A 496 2.95 16.78 -16.01
C LEU A 496 2.75 17.57 -14.72
N ASN A 497 3.81 18.01 -14.04
CA ASN A 497 3.68 18.84 -12.86
C ASN A 497 2.94 20.16 -13.18
N ALA A 498 3.28 20.81 -14.28
CA ALA A 498 2.59 22.03 -14.73
C ALA A 498 1.12 21.76 -15.06
N LEU A 499 0.80 20.62 -15.69
CA LEU A 499 -0.57 20.21 -15.99
C LEU A 499 -1.38 19.99 -14.72
N TYR A 500 -0.87 19.20 -13.78
CA TYR A 500 -1.63 18.81 -12.59
C TYR A 500 -1.81 19.94 -11.57
N PHE A 501 -0.83 20.82 -11.39
CA PHE A 501 -0.91 21.93 -10.45
C PHE A 501 -1.47 23.22 -11.06
N GLY A 502 -1.47 23.34 -12.37
CA GLY A 502 -2.09 24.44 -13.11
C GLY A 502 -1.32 25.76 -13.09
N PRO A 503 -1.92 26.80 -13.68
CA PRO A 503 -1.23 28.07 -13.97
C PRO A 503 -0.96 28.96 -12.74
N ASP A 504 -1.61 28.68 -11.60
CA ASP A 504 -1.44 29.43 -10.37
C ASP A 504 -0.27 28.89 -9.50
N MET A 505 0.35 27.77 -9.91
CA MET A 505 1.57 27.24 -9.31
C MET A 505 2.78 27.65 -10.13
N VAL A 506 3.83 28.15 -9.48
CA VAL A 506 5.12 28.32 -10.13
C VAL A 506 5.75 26.96 -10.34
N ASN A 507 5.98 26.59 -11.59
CA ASN A 507 6.65 25.34 -11.93
C ASN A 507 8.16 25.50 -11.76
N ASP A 508 8.62 25.38 -10.51
CA ASP A 508 10.05 25.50 -10.17
C ASP A 508 10.86 24.48 -10.99
N PRO A 509 11.99 24.86 -11.60
CA PRO A 509 12.76 23.94 -12.45
C PRO A 509 13.26 22.70 -11.71
N GLU A 510 13.48 22.82 -10.40
CA GLU A 510 13.92 21.73 -9.54
C GLU A 510 12.92 20.57 -9.47
N ILE A 511 11.60 20.86 -9.51
CA ILE A 511 10.57 19.81 -9.44
C ILE A 511 10.63 18.85 -10.63
N SER A 512 11.15 19.29 -11.76
CA SER A 512 11.33 18.43 -12.94
C SER A 512 12.23 17.22 -12.67
N LEU A 513 13.02 17.25 -11.59
CA LEU A 513 13.90 16.17 -11.13
C LEU A 513 13.21 15.19 -10.16
N GLU A 514 11.95 15.42 -9.80
CA GLU A 514 11.30 14.58 -8.77
C GLU A 514 11.23 13.09 -9.17
N TRP A 515 11.12 12.75 -10.44
CA TRP A 515 11.16 11.37 -10.92
C TRP A 515 12.42 10.63 -10.46
N ALA A 516 13.55 11.33 -10.29
CA ALA A 516 14.84 10.75 -9.93
C ALA A 516 14.90 10.24 -8.47
N ARG A 517 13.94 10.60 -7.62
CA ARG A 517 13.90 10.21 -6.20
C ARG A 517 12.80 9.22 -5.85
N ILE A 518 11.94 8.85 -6.80
CA ILE A 518 10.75 8.02 -6.55
C ILE A 518 11.10 6.53 -6.71
N PRO A 519 11.19 5.76 -5.61
CA PRO A 519 11.55 4.35 -5.67
C PRO A 519 10.48 3.51 -6.37
N HIS A 520 9.21 3.93 -6.34
CA HIS A 520 8.08 3.22 -6.94
C HIS A 520 8.20 3.09 -8.47
N PHE A 521 8.95 3.95 -9.14
CA PHE A 521 9.19 3.81 -10.59
C PHE A 521 10.07 2.61 -10.96
N TYR A 522 10.61 1.91 -9.96
CA TYR A 522 11.28 0.60 -10.10
C TYR A 522 10.36 -0.57 -9.72
N MET A 523 9.08 -0.30 -9.45
CA MET A 523 7.99 -1.25 -9.20
C MET A 523 6.88 -0.97 -10.24
N PRO A 524 7.00 -1.53 -11.47
CA PRO A 524 6.20 -1.09 -12.60
C PRO A 524 4.69 -1.23 -12.38
N PHE A 525 3.96 -0.20 -12.75
CA PHE A 525 2.51 -0.12 -12.66
C PHE A 525 1.94 -0.43 -11.26
N TYR A 526 2.67 0.04 -10.23
CA TYR A 526 2.23 -0.12 -8.84
C TYR A 526 1.43 1.10 -8.35
N VAL A 527 1.88 2.33 -8.66
CA VAL A 527 1.38 3.55 -8.01
C VAL A 527 -0.07 3.91 -8.33
N TYR A 528 -0.62 3.47 -9.46
CA TYR A 528 -2.03 3.70 -9.80
C TYR A 528 -2.98 3.06 -8.78
N GLN A 529 -2.56 1.99 -8.09
CA GLN A 529 -3.34 1.27 -7.10
C GLN A 529 -3.66 2.13 -5.88
N TYR A 530 -2.81 3.07 -5.52
CA TYR A 530 -3.11 4.06 -4.49
C TYR A 530 -4.32 4.93 -4.87
N ALA A 531 -4.33 5.45 -6.09
CA ALA A 531 -5.40 6.32 -6.57
C ALA A 531 -6.71 5.56 -6.81
N THR A 532 -6.65 4.35 -7.38
CA THR A 532 -7.84 3.52 -7.59
C THR A 532 -8.41 3.01 -6.26
N GLY A 533 -7.55 2.55 -5.35
CA GLY A 533 -7.95 2.09 -4.01
C GLY A 533 -8.61 3.20 -3.20
N PHE A 534 -7.98 4.38 -3.16
CA PHE A 534 -8.54 5.57 -2.53
C PHE A 534 -9.91 5.96 -3.12
N SER A 535 -10.01 5.99 -4.45
CA SER A 535 -11.27 6.33 -5.13
C SER A 535 -12.39 5.33 -4.82
N ALA A 536 -12.07 4.03 -4.81
CA ALA A 536 -13.02 2.98 -4.46
C ALA A 536 -13.47 3.10 -2.99
N ALA A 537 -12.55 3.36 -2.07
CA ALA A 537 -12.83 3.53 -0.65
C ALA A 537 -13.76 4.74 -0.39
N ILE A 538 -13.48 5.89 -1.02
CA ILE A 538 -14.34 7.08 -0.91
C ILE A 538 -15.72 6.81 -1.51
N ALA A 539 -15.81 6.11 -2.65
CA ALA A 539 -17.10 5.76 -3.25
C ALA A 539 -17.90 4.79 -2.36
N LEU A 540 -17.25 3.80 -1.73
CA LEU A 540 -17.89 2.87 -0.80
C LEU A 540 -18.35 3.57 0.48
N SER A 541 -17.49 4.40 1.10
CA SER A 541 -17.85 5.15 2.30
C SER A 541 -19.04 6.10 2.05
N HIS A 542 -19.05 6.77 0.90
CA HIS A 542 -20.17 7.61 0.50
C HIS A 542 -21.47 6.81 0.34
N ARG A 543 -21.43 5.63 -0.31
CA ARG A 543 -22.59 4.73 -0.41
C ARG A 543 -23.06 4.26 0.97
N ILE A 544 -22.16 3.90 1.87
CA ILE A 544 -22.50 3.49 3.25
C ILE A 544 -23.28 4.60 3.96
N LEU A 545 -22.84 5.85 3.83
CA LEU A 545 -23.47 7.01 4.46
C LEU A 545 -24.83 7.40 3.82
N THR A 546 -24.99 7.20 2.50
CA THR A 546 -26.19 7.64 1.77
C THR A 546 -27.25 6.54 1.63
N ASP A 547 -26.81 5.30 1.31
CA ASP A 547 -27.70 4.19 1.03
C ASP A 547 -27.96 3.31 2.27
N GLY A 548 -27.16 3.44 3.32
CA GLY A 548 -27.32 2.77 4.59
C GLY A 548 -27.15 1.24 4.51
N ALA A 549 -28.02 0.51 5.20
CA ALA A 549 -27.89 -0.95 5.40
C ALA A 549 -27.69 -1.81 4.13
N PRO A 550 -28.25 -1.52 2.95
CA PRO A 550 -27.92 -2.23 1.72
C PRO A 550 -26.43 -2.10 1.35
N ALA A 551 -25.90 -0.89 1.35
CA ALA A 551 -24.49 -0.63 1.02
C ALA A 551 -23.53 -1.23 2.06
N VAL A 552 -23.93 -1.25 3.33
CA VAL A 552 -23.16 -1.93 4.39
C VAL A 552 -23.06 -3.42 4.12
N ARG A 553 -24.16 -4.08 3.69
CA ARG A 553 -24.12 -5.52 3.33
C ARG A 553 -23.17 -5.76 2.16
N ASP A 554 -23.31 -4.95 1.08
CA ASP A 554 -22.43 -5.06 -0.08
C ASP A 554 -20.94 -4.88 0.32
N TYR A 555 -20.66 -3.96 1.24
CA TYR A 555 -19.32 -3.72 1.77
C TYR A 555 -18.80 -4.88 2.63
N ILE A 556 -19.62 -5.44 3.51
CA ILE A 556 -19.22 -6.61 4.31
C ILE A 556 -18.99 -7.84 3.42
N ASP A 557 -19.80 -8.01 2.36
CA ASP A 557 -19.59 -9.07 1.38
C ASP A 557 -18.30 -8.85 0.57
N PHE A 558 -17.92 -7.59 0.31
CA PHE A 558 -16.61 -7.24 -0.24
C PHE A 558 -15.47 -7.66 0.70
N LEU A 559 -15.54 -7.35 2.00
CA LEU A 559 -14.52 -7.75 2.97
C LEU A 559 -14.37 -9.27 3.09
N LYS A 560 -15.49 -9.98 2.93
CA LYS A 560 -15.52 -11.45 2.95
C LYS A 560 -14.98 -12.11 1.69
N ALA A 561 -14.92 -11.39 0.59
CA ALA A 561 -14.62 -12.00 -0.71
C ALA A 561 -13.18 -12.53 -0.83
N GLY A 562 -12.23 -11.96 -0.07
CA GLY A 562 -10.83 -12.37 -0.18
C GLY A 562 -10.33 -12.37 -1.63
N GLY A 563 -9.67 -13.45 -2.04
CA GLY A 563 -9.20 -13.72 -3.40
C GLY A 563 -10.07 -14.70 -4.19
N SER A 564 -11.33 -14.94 -3.77
CA SER A 564 -12.22 -15.90 -4.43
C SER A 564 -12.70 -15.49 -5.83
N ASP A 565 -12.44 -14.25 -6.24
CA ASP A 565 -12.69 -13.70 -7.57
C ASP A 565 -11.69 -12.57 -7.85
N TYR A 566 -11.57 -12.17 -9.10
CA TYR A 566 -10.72 -11.05 -9.49
C TYR A 566 -11.15 -9.73 -8.82
N PRO A 567 -10.21 -8.87 -8.41
CA PRO A 567 -10.49 -7.67 -7.62
C PRO A 567 -11.50 -6.72 -8.27
N ILE A 568 -11.49 -6.61 -9.60
CA ILE A 568 -12.47 -5.80 -10.35
C ILE A 568 -13.88 -6.35 -10.19
N ASN A 569 -14.06 -7.67 -10.22
CA ASN A 569 -15.35 -8.31 -10.05
C ASN A 569 -15.86 -8.16 -8.60
N VAL A 570 -14.96 -8.33 -7.63
CA VAL A 570 -15.28 -8.15 -6.21
C VAL A 570 -15.78 -6.73 -5.94
N LEU A 571 -15.09 -5.71 -6.43
CA LEU A 571 -15.51 -4.30 -6.31
C LEU A 571 -16.83 -4.02 -7.04
N LYS A 572 -17.02 -4.60 -8.22
CA LYS A 572 -18.25 -4.43 -8.98
C LYS A 572 -19.46 -5.00 -8.26
N LYS A 573 -19.34 -6.15 -7.59
CA LYS A 573 -20.37 -6.72 -6.71
C LYS A 573 -20.68 -5.78 -5.54
N ALA A 574 -19.69 -5.08 -5.00
CA ALA A 574 -19.85 -4.04 -3.97
C ALA A 574 -20.42 -2.72 -4.52
N GLY A 575 -20.76 -2.65 -5.81
CA GLY A 575 -21.35 -1.47 -6.46
C GLY A 575 -20.34 -0.42 -6.94
N VAL A 576 -19.05 -0.78 -7.02
CA VAL A 576 -17.97 0.10 -7.49
C VAL A 576 -17.32 -0.52 -8.74
N ASP A 577 -17.71 -0.05 -9.93
CA ASP A 577 -17.19 -0.54 -11.21
C ASP A 577 -15.98 0.30 -11.66
N MET A 578 -14.77 -0.14 -11.28
CA MET A 578 -13.52 0.54 -11.62
C MET A 578 -13.16 0.49 -13.11
N THR A 579 -13.91 -0.25 -13.94
CA THR A 579 -13.74 -0.20 -15.41
C THR A 579 -14.35 1.04 -16.04
N THR A 580 -14.97 1.91 -15.25
CA THR A 580 -15.58 3.18 -15.65
C THR A 580 -14.98 4.36 -14.88
N LYS A 581 -15.18 5.59 -15.37
CA LYS A 581 -14.76 6.80 -14.66
C LYS A 581 -15.59 7.08 -13.38
N ALA A 582 -16.75 6.44 -13.22
CA ALA A 582 -17.74 6.83 -12.21
C ALA A 582 -17.21 6.79 -10.76
N PRO A 583 -16.47 5.76 -10.28
CA PRO A 583 -15.94 5.75 -8.92
C PRO A 583 -14.94 6.87 -8.66
N VAL A 584 -14.03 7.13 -9.59
CA VAL A 584 -13.04 8.19 -9.49
C VAL A 584 -13.73 9.57 -9.52
N ALA A 585 -14.69 9.76 -10.42
CA ALA A 585 -15.49 11.00 -10.47
C ALA A 585 -16.30 11.23 -9.19
N SER A 586 -16.85 10.16 -8.59
CA SER A 586 -17.54 10.24 -7.30
C SER A 586 -16.59 10.70 -6.18
N ALA A 587 -15.40 10.11 -6.09
CA ALA A 587 -14.38 10.55 -5.13
C ALA A 587 -13.99 12.02 -5.34
N LEU A 588 -13.78 12.43 -6.58
CA LEU A 588 -13.45 13.81 -6.93
C LEU A 588 -14.59 14.79 -6.64
N SER A 589 -15.86 14.37 -6.66
CA SER A 589 -16.98 15.19 -6.22
C SER A 589 -16.94 15.46 -4.71
N VAL A 590 -16.46 14.51 -3.91
CA VAL A 590 -16.21 14.73 -2.48
C VAL A 590 -15.12 15.78 -2.29
N PHE A 591 -14.03 15.71 -3.06
CA PHE A 591 -12.97 16.73 -3.03
C PHE A 591 -13.53 18.15 -3.31
N SER A 592 -14.38 18.31 -4.33
CA SER A 592 -15.04 19.58 -4.62
C SER A 592 -15.91 20.06 -3.45
N SER A 593 -16.67 19.17 -2.82
CA SER A 593 -17.51 19.50 -1.67
C SER A 593 -16.68 19.93 -0.45
N VAL A 594 -15.55 19.27 -0.22
CA VAL A 594 -14.60 19.63 0.85
C VAL A 594 -13.98 21.01 0.58
N LEU A 595 -13.67 21.34 -0.67
CA LEU A 595 -13.22 22.68 -1.07
C LEU A 595 -14.30 23.75 -0.80
N ASP A 596 -15.57 23.49 -1.16
CA ASP A 596 -16.69 24.40 -0.89
C ASP A 596 -16.82 24.69 0.60
N GLU A 597 -16.77 23.64 1.42
CA GLU A 597 -16.87 23.76 2.87
C GLU A 597 -15.66 24.51 3.47
N THR A 598 -14.46 24.23 2.96
CA THR A 598 -13.22 24.92 3.38
C THR A 598 -13.31 26.42 3.10
N GLU A 599 -13.75 26.83 1.92
CA GLU A 599 -13.93 28.24 1.55
C GLU A 599 -15.01 28.93 2.42
N ALA A 600 -16.08 28.20 2.76
CA ALA A 600 -17.13 28.72 3.66
C ALA A 600 -16.58 28.97 5.07
N VAL A 601 -15.79 28.02 5.62
CA VAL A 601 -15.19 28.17 6.96
C VAL A 601 -14.17 29.30 6.96
N ILE A 602 -13.31 29.42 5.95
CA ILE A 602 -12.35 30.51 5.79
C ILE A 602 -13.07 31.88 5.78
N THR A 603 -14.15 31.96 5.01
CA THR A 603 -14.96 33.19 4.93
C THR A 603 -15.59 33.56 6.28
N SER A 604 -16.08 32.57 7.04
CA SER A 604 -16.65 32.78 8.38
C SER A 604 -15.63 33.27 9.41
N LEU A 605 -14.37 32.86 9.25
CA LEU A 605 -13.24 33.29 10.08
C LEU A 605 -12.66 34.65 9.67
N GLY A 606 -13.06 35.19 8.51
CA GLY A 606 -12.50 36.44 7.97
C GLY A 606 -11.07 36.33 7.45
N LEU A 607 -10.66 35.14 7.02
CA LEU A 607 -9.32 34.79 6.51
C LEU A 607 -9.22 34.95 4.98
#